data_40895652851aca493472e8bd1b918b4f
#
_entry.id   40895652851aca493472e8bd1b918b4f
#
_cell.length_a   1.000
_cell.length_b   1.000
_cell.length_c   1.000
_cell.angle_alpha   90.00
_cell.angle_beta   90.00
_cell.angle_gamma   90.00
#
_symmetry.space_group_name_H-M   'P 1'
#
loop_
_entity.id
_entity.type
_entity.pdbx_description
1 polymer ?
#
loop_
_entity_poly.entity_id
_entity_poly.type
_entity_poly.pdbx_seq_one_letter_code
_entity_poly.pdbx_strand_id
1 'polypeptide(L)'
;MRRSVLAVVLLGLSLVPASAQAPDAATLQAAKAVVAKMQGDRAAALAAMSGPMVGMIQQMGVREVDRAQVLVQEVIIPVMTAHYDELLDIQARSYAGALGKADLDAVGAFYDTQAGRRFAAAQPRLAQAQLTGMTQWMGTIAPEMQTKLSQAMQARGWSPKR
;
A
#
# COMPACT_ATOMS: atom_id res chain seq x y z
N MET A 1 38.89 -41.26 -45.87
CA MET A 1 39.27 -40.14 -45.01
C MET A 1 38.21 -39.07 -45.15
N ARG A 2 37.20 -39.06 -44.27
CA ARG A 2 36.10 -38.04 -44.22
C ARG A 2 36.23 -37.26 -42.91
N ARG A 3 36.65 -36.00 -43.01
CA ARG A 3 36.73 -35.08 -41.89
C ARG A 3 35.35 -34.40 -41.71
N SER A 4 34.63 -34.78 -40.67
CA SER A 4 33.40 -34.10 -40.23
C SER A 4 33.78 -32.93 -39.37
N VAL A 5 33.44 -31.72 -39.82
CA VAL A 5 33.55 -30.47 -39.04
C VAL A 5 32.26 -30.27 -38.27
N LEU A 6 32.32 -30.43 -36.95
CA LEU A 6 31.21 -30.10 -36.05
C LEU A 6 31.25 -28.59 -35.81
N ALA A 7 30.26 -27.86 -36.33
CA ALA A 7 30.02 -26.46 -36.02
C ALA A 7 29.22 -26.40 -34.73
N VAL A 8 29.85 -25.97 -33.64
CA VAL A 8 29.19 -25.64 -32.37
C VAL A 8 28.62 -24.24 -32.47
N VAL A 9 27.28 -24.13 -32.59
CA VAL A 9 26.56 -22.86 -32.51
C VAL A 9 26.37 -22.54 -31.04
N LEU A 10 27.17 -21.64 -30.48
CA LEU A 10 26.98 -21.02 -29.18
C LEU A 10 25.85 -19.96 -29.28
N LEU A 11 24.62 -20.35 -28.89
CA LEU A 11 23.54 -19.41 -28.64
C LEU A 11 23.89 -18.65 -27.33
N GLY A 12 24.45 -17.44 -27.47
CA GLY A 12 24.62 -16.53 -26.37
C GLY A 12 23.25 -16.01 -25.88
N LEU A 13 22.73 -16.57 -24.80
CA LEU A 13 21.64 -15.94 -24.04
C LEU A 13 22.16 -14.67 -23.40
N SER A 14 21.97 -13.54 -24.07
CA SER A 14 22.16 -12.23 -23.45
C SER A 14 21.07 -12.01 -22.42
N LEU A 15 21.34 -12.30 -21.14
CA LEU A 15 20.57 -11.81 -20.03
C LEU A 15 20.72 -10.28 -20.02
N VAL A 16 19.80 -9.58 -20.69
CA VAL A 16 19.62 -8.14 -20.51
C VAL A 16 19.05 -7.98 -19.09
N PRO A 17 19.75 -7.34 -18.16
CA PRO A 17 19.13 -7.00 -16.88
C PRO A 17 17.94 -6.11 -17.20
N ALA A 18 16.74 -6.51 -16.79
CA ALA A 18 15.56 -5.66 -16.78
C ALA A 18 15.84 -4.53 -15.78
N SER A 19 16.55 -3.51 -16.23
CA SER A 19 16.62 -2.25 -15.52
C SER A 19 15.19 -1.77 -15.41
N ALA A 20 14.68 -1.64 -14.20
CA ALA A 20 13.39 -1.00 -13.95
C ALA A 20 13.49 0.43 -14.52
N GLN A 21 13.10 0.56 -15.77
CA GLN A 21 13.13 1.81 -16.52
C GLN A 21 12.13 2.73 -15.82
N ALA A 22 12.56 3.94 -15.45
CA ALA A 22 11.65 4.91 -14.89
C ALA A 22 10.43 5.06 -15.83
N PRO A 23 9.21 5.10 -15.27
CA PRO A 23 8.01 5.22 -16.09
C PRO A 23 8.11 6.42 -17.03
N ASP A 24 7.69 6.27 -18.28
CA ASP A 24 7.64 7.39 -19.21
C ASP A 24 6.64 8.45 -18.74
N ALA A 25 6.80 9.69 -19.26
CA ALA A 25 5.99 10.82 -18.84
C ALA A 25 4.48 10.61 -19.08
N ALA A 26 4.10 9.89 -20.15
CA ALA A 26 2.70 9.63 -20.47
C ALA A 26 2.08 8.61 -19.50
N THR A 27 2.81 7.55 -19.15
CA THR A 27 2.41 6.57 -18.14
C THR A 27 2.29 7.23 -16.76
N LEU A 28 3.25 8.08 -16.38
CA LEU A 28 3.17 8.82 -15.11
C LEU A 28 1.96 9.77 -15.07
N GLN A 29 1.65 10.45 -16.19
CA GLN A 29 0.49 11.34 -16.26
C GLN A 29 -0.82 10.54 -16.13
N ALA A 30 -0.95 9.38 -16.77
CA ALA A 30 -2.09 8.49 -16.62
C ALA A 30 -2.24 8.01 -15.17
N ALA A 31 -1.14 7.64 -14.52
CA ALA A 31 -1.13 7.25 -13.12
C ALA A 31 -1.59 8.39 -12.18
N LYS A 32 -1.13 9.62 -12.41
CA LYS A 32 -1.59 10.80 -11.64
C LYS A 32 -3.09 11.00 -11.76
N ALA A 33 -3.64 10.85 -12.98
CA ALA A 33 -5.08 10.95 -13.21
C ALA A 33 -5.87 9.86 -12.46
N VAL A 34 -5.38 8.62 -12.46
CA VAL A 34 -5.98 7.51 -11.70
C VAL A 34 -5.96 7.79 -10.21
N VAL A 35 -4.80 8.15 -9.66
CA VAL A 35 -4.63 8.44 -8.23
C VAL A 35 -5.57 9.57 -7.78
N ALA A 36 -5.68 10.65 -8.55
CA ALA A 36 -6.59 11.75 -8.24
C ALA A 36 -8.06 11.30 -8.17
N LYS A 37 -8.50 10.41 -9.08
CA LYS A 37 -9.86 9.84 -9.06
C LYS A 37 -10.10 8.89 -7.90
N MET A 38 -9.08 8.13 -7.49
CA MET A 38 -9.16 7.18 -6.37
C MET A 38 -9.23 7.87 -5.02
N GLN A 39 -8.52 8.97 -4.84
CA GLN A 39 -8.44 9.68 -3.56
C GLN A 39 -9.75 10.36 -3.16
N GLY A 40 -10.57 10.75 -4.13
CA GLY A 40 -11.81 11.46 -3.87
C GLY A 40 -11.59 12.82 -3.20
N ASP A 41 -12.35 13.12 -2.16
CA ASP A 41 -12.25 14.38 -1.43
C ASP A 41 -11.02 14.44 -0.52
N ARG A 42 -10.14 15.42 -0.77
CA ARG A 42 -8.89 15.63 -0.03
C ARG A 42 -9.12 15.90 1.46
N ALA A 43 -10.13 16.72 1.78
CA ALA A 43 -10.41 17.07 3.17
C ALA A 43 -10.94 15.86 3.94
N ALA A 44 -11.80 15.05 3.31
CA ALA A 44 -12.28 13.80 3.90
C ALA A 44 -11.15 12.78 4.12
N ALA A 45 -10.20 12.68 3.18
CA ALA A 45 -9.04 11.80 3.31
C ALA A 45 -8.15 12.21 4.49
N LEU A 46 -7.85 13.50 4.63
CA LEU A 46 -7.07 14.04 5.74
C LEU A 46 -7.81 13.92 7.09
N ALA A 47 -9.11 14.16 7.11
CA ALA A 47 -9.92 14.00 8.32
C ALA A 47 -9.93 12.55 8.82
N ALA A 48 -9.97 11.56 7.92
CA ALA A 48 -9.89 10.15 8.28
C ALA A 48 -8.58 9.75 8.97
N MET A 49 -7.50 10.50 8.74
CA MET A 49 -6.20 10.27 9.37
C MET A 49 -6.08 10.86 10.78
N SER A 50 -7.01 11.74 11.19
CA SER A 50 -6.94 12.44 12.49
C SER A 50 -6.92 11.48 13.68
N GLY A 51 -7.76 10.45 13.71
CA GLY A 51 -7.83 9.49 14.81
C GLY A 51 -6.50 8.76 15.07
N PRO A 52 -5.89 8.11 14.08
CA PRO A 52 -4.55 7.53 14.21
C PRO A 52 -3.48 8.53 14.67
N MET A 53 -3.53 9.79 14.19
CA MET A 53 -2.58 10.82 14.59
C MET A 53 -2.73 11.23 16.06
N VAL A 54 -3.96 11.31 16.58
CA VAL A 54 -4.20 11.51 18.02
C VAL A 54 -3.52 10.43 18.86
N GLY A 55 -3.67 9.15 18.45
CA GLY A 55 -3.00 8.04 19.13
C GLY A 55 -1.47 8.16 19.11
N MET A 56 -0.89 8.60 18.00
CA MET A 56 0.54 8.83 17.88
C MET A 56 1.01 9.97 18.82
N ILE A 57 0.30 11.09 18.87
CA ILE A 57 0.60 12.23 19.77
C ILE A 57 0.52 11.80 21.24
N GLN A 58 -0.45 10.96 21.60
CA GLN A 58 -0.54 10.41 22.97
C GLN A 58 0.67 9.53 23.32
N GLN A 59 1.16 8.73 22.39
CA GLN A 59 2.38 7.91 22.57
C GLN A 59 3.63 8.79 22.72
N MET A 60 3.66 9.98 22.12
CA MET A 60 4.74 10.97 22.29
C MET A 60 4.70 11.70 23.64
N GLY A 61 3.69 11.44 24.49
CA GLY A 61 3.62 11.95 25.87
C GLY A 61 2.48 12.92 26.15
N VAL A 62 1.70 13.35 25.15
CA VAL A 62 0.50 14.19 25.35
C VAL A 62 -0.69 13.26 25.64
N ARG A 63 -0.90 12.92 26.91
CA ARG A 63 -1.88 11.87 27.30
C ARG A 63 -3.33 12.32 27.18
N GLU A 64 -3.60 13.61 27.33
CA GLU A 64 -4.94 14.17 27.26
C GLU A 64 -5.43 14.19 25.80
N VAL A 65 -6.55 13.51 25.56
CA VAL A 65 -7.12 13.36 24.20
C VAL A 65 -7.41 14.73 23.58
N ASP A 66 -8.00 15.65 24.33
CA ASP A 66 -8.38 16.99 23.85
C ASP A 66 -7.14 17.79 23.39
N ARG A 67 -6.06 17.74 24.15
CA ARG A 67 -4.80 18.40 23.77
C ARG A 67 -4.16 17.75 22.55
N ALA A 68 -4.18 16.42 22.49
CA ALA A 68 -3.69 15.70 21.31
C ALA A 68 -4.52 16.05 20.07
N GLN A 69 -5.84 16.18 20.18
CA GLN A 69 -6.71 16.60 19.08
C GLN A 69 -6.39 18.02 18.59
N VAL A 70 -6.19 18.97 19.52
CA VAL A 70 -5.79 20.34 19.17
C VAL A 70 -4.49 20.33 18.37
N LEU A 71 -3.45 19.60 18.82
CA LEU A 71 -2.19 19.49 18.10
C LEU A 71 -2.34 18.85 16.71
N VAL A 72 -3.19 17.85 16.60
CA VAL A 72 -3.49 17.26 15.29
C VAL A 72 -4.13 18.29 14.35
N GLN A 73 -5.12 19.06 14.82
CA GLN A 73 -5.83 20.03 13.97
C GLN A 73 -4.98 21.26 13.64
N GLU A 74 -4.22 21.77 14.60
CA GLU A 74 -3.47 23.03 14.42
C GLU A 74 -2.09 22.84 13.81
N VAL A 75 -1.48 21.64 13.94
CA VAL A 75 -0.11 21.38 13.46
C VAL A 75 -0.08 20.28 12.40
N ILE A 76 -0.60 19.08 12.72
CA ILE A 76 -0.40 17.92 11.85
C ILE A 76 -1.20 18.06 10.54
N ILE A 77 -2.49 18.39 10.61
CA ILE A 77 -3.35 18.52 9.43
C ILE A 77 -2.86 19.62 8.48
N PRO A 78 -2.49 20.84 8.93
CA PRO A 78 -1.89 21.83 8.04
C PRO A 78 -0.61 21.37 7.34
N VAL A 79 0.31 20.72 8.06
CA VAL A 79 1.55 20.18 7.48
C VAL A 79 1.22 19.10 6.45
N MET A 80 0.36 18.14 6.78
CA MET A 80 -0.07 17.10 5.83
C MET A 80 -0.78 17.70 4.62
N THR A 81 -1.56 18.77 4.80
CA THR A 81 -2.22 19.46 3.69
C THR A 81 -1.21 20.10 2.74
N ALA A 82 -0.16 20.73 3.27
CA ALA A 82 0.89 21.35 2.49
C ALA A 82 1.67 20.34 1.64
N HIS A 83 1.87 19.11 2.16
CA HIS A 83 2.64 18.05 1.50
C HIS A 83 1.77 16.96 0.82
N TYR A 84 0.46 17.18 0.74
CA TYR A 84 -0.45 16.15 0.22
C TYR A 84 -0.17 15.80 -1.24
N ASP A 85 0.20 16.76 -2.07
CA ASP A 85 0.51 16.54 -3.48
C ASP A 85 1.78 15.68 -3.68
N GLU A 86 2.75 15.79 -2.76
CA GLU A 86 3.93 14.92 -2.75
C GLU A 86 3.53 13.44 -2.50
N LEU A 87 2.57 13.21 -1.59
CA LEU A 87 2.03 11.87 -1.37
C LEU A 87 1.36 11.32 -2.63
N LEU A 88 0.55 12.13 -3.33
CA LEU A 88 -0.09 11.73 -4.58
C LEU A 88 0.95 11.43 -5.67
N ASP A 89 2.01 12.19 -5.75
CA ASP A 89 3.11 11.96 -6.69
C ASP A 89 3.87 10.66 -6.40
N ILE A 90 4.09 10.33 -5.12
CA ILE A 90 4.69 9.05 -4.71
C ILE A 90 3.78 7.88 -5.12
N GLN A 91 2.48 7.99 -4.85
CA GLN A 91 1.50 6.97 -5.26
C GLN A 91 1.46 6.82 -6.78
N ALA A 92 1.40 7.92 -7.54
CA ALA A 92 1.38 7.89 -8.99
C ALA A 92 2.63 7.19 -9.57
N ARG A 93 3.81 7.45 -9.02
CA ARG A 93 5.03 6.71 -9.41
C ARG A 93 4.93 5.22 -9.14
N SER A 94 4.34 4.82 -8.01
CA SER A 94 4.13 3.41 -7.69
C SER A 94 3.18 2.73 -8.68
N TYR A 95 2.07 3.39 -9.05
CA TYR A 95 1.15 2.90 -10.07
C TYR A 95 1.80 2.81 -11.46
N ALA A 96 2.54 3.84 -11.84
CA ALA A 96 3.25 3.87 -13.13
C ALA A 96 4.39 2.85 -13.22
N GLY A 97 4.97 2.45 -12.08
CA GLY A 97 5.96 1.37 -12.02
C GLY A 97 5.35 -0.03 -12.10
N ALA A 98 4.07 -0.17 -11.75
CA ALA A 98 3.37 -1.47 -11.71
C ALA A 98 2.48 -1.73 -12.93
N LEU A 99 1.96 -0.69 -13.59
CA LEU A 99 0.95 -0.75 -14.65
C LEU A 99 1.40 0.01 -15.89
N GLY A 100 1.07 -0.51 -17.06
CA GLY A 100 1.25 0.19 -18.33
C GLY A 100 0.21 1.30 -18.52
N LYS A 101 0.49 2.24 -19.45
CA LYS A 101 -0.42 3.35 -19.75
C LYS A 101 -1.83 2.88 -20.12
N ALA A 102 -1.95 1.82 -20.92
CA ALA A 102 -3.24 1.29 -21.36
C ALA A 102 -4.09 0.79 -20.18
N ASP A 103 -3.46 0.11 -19.19
CA ASP A 103 -4.15 -0.36 -18.00
C ASP A 103 -4.58 0.81 -17.12
N LEU A 104 -3.72 1.82 -16.98
CA LEU A 104 -4.04 3.04 -16.23
C LEU A 104 -5.19 3.82 -16.87
N ASP A 105 -5.21 3.93 -18.19
CA ASP A 105 -6.32 4.55 -18.91
C ASP A 105 -7.64 3.78 -18.69
N ALA A 106 -7.60 2.45 -18.73
CA ALA A 106 -8.77 1.61 -18.46
C ALA A 106 -9.27 1.75 -17.01
N VAL A 107 -8.37 1.76 -16.03
CA VAL A 107 -8.69 2.02 -14.61
C VAL A 107 -9.27 3.43 -14.46
N GLY A 108 -8.67 4.43 -15.10
CA GLY A 108 -9.18 5.79 -15.10
C GLY A 108 -10.60 5.90 -15.66
N ALA A 109 -10.87 5.21 -16.78
CA ALA A 109 -12.19 5.14 -17.38
C ALA A 109 -13.21 4.44 -16.45
N PHE A 110 -12.83 3.40 -15.72
CA PHE A 110 -13.68 2.78 -14.71
C PHE A 110 -14.11 3.80 -13.64
N TYR A 111 -13.19 4.58 -13.10
CA TYR A 111 -13.50 5.60 -12.08
C TYR A 111 -14.37 6.73 -12.60
N ASP A 112 -14.43 6.97 -13.91
CA ASP A 112 -15.36 7.91 -14.53
C ASP A 112 -16.81 7.38 -14.60
N THR A 113 -17.02 6.08 -14.42
CA THR A 113 -18.36 5.49 -14.34
C THR A 113 -19.03 5.78 -13.00
N GLN A 114 -20.37 5.66 -12.96
CA GLN A 114 -21.11 5.77 -11.70
C GLN A 114 -20.68 4.68 -10.68
N ALA A 115 -20.41 3.47 -11.16
CA ALA A 115 -19.94 2.37 -10.33
C ALA A 115 -18.56 2.66 -9.74
N GLY A 116 -17.63 3.15 -10.56
CA GLY A 116 -16.27 3.51 -10.12
C GLY A 116 -16.26 4.63 -9.08
N ARG A 117 -17.07 5.68 -9.29
CA ARG A 117 -17.21 6.76 -8.29
C ARG A 117 -17.78 6.24 -6.95
N ARG A 118 -18.80 5.36 -7.00
CA ARG A 118 -19.36 4.73 -5.78
C ARG A 118 -18.35 3.85 -5.10
N PHE A 119 -17.55 3.13 -5.86
CA PHE A 119 -16.47 2.29 -5.33
C PHE A 119 -15.40 3.14 -4.63
N ALA A 120 -14.92 4.22 -5.28
CA ALA A 120 -13.97 5.15 -4.66
C ALA A 120 -14.51 5.72 -3.33
N ALA A 121 -15.76 6.19 -3.33
CA ALA A 121 -16.39 6.73 -2.13
C ALA A 121 -16.60 5.68 -1.01
N ALA A 122 -16.67 4.39 -1.36
CA ALA A 122 -16.81 3.30 -0.40
C ALA A 122 -15.47 2.84 0.22
N GLN A 123 -14.33 3.16 -0.40
CA GLN A 123 -13.00 2.67 0.00
C GLN A 123 -12.67 2.88 1.50
N PRO A 124 -12.89 4.05 2.12
CA PRO A 124 -12.58 4.22 3.54
C PRO A 124 -13.37 3.26 4.44
N ARG A 125 -14.67 3.05 4.12
CA ARG A 125 -15.52 2.12 4.88
C ARG A 125 -15.12 0.66 4.65
N LEU A 126 -14.74 0.31 3.43
CA LEU A 126 -14.25 -1.03 3.10
C LEU A 126 -12.94 -1.33 3.82
N ALA A 127 -11.99 -0.39 3.84
CA ALA A 127 -10.73 -0.53 4.57
C ALA A 127 -10.98 -0.75 6.08
N GLN A 128 -11.88 0.02 6.68
CA GLN A 128 -12.24 -0.14 8.09
C GLN A 128 -12.91 -1.50 8.35
N ALA A 129 -13.83 -1.92 7.49
CA ALA A 129 -14.49 -3.22 7.62
C ALA A 129 -13.50 -4.39 7.47
N GLN A 130 -12.55 -4.28 6.54
CA GLN A 130 -11.49 -5.27 6.35
C GLN A 130 -10.59 -5.38 7.58
N LEU A 131 -10.18 -4.24 8.18
CA LEU A 131 -9.38 -4.24 9.40
C LEU A 131 -10.14 -4.90 10.57
N THR A 132 -11.42 -4.56 10.75
CA THR A 132 -12.28 -5.17 11.75
C THR A 132 -12.43 -6.68 11.53
N GLY A 133 -12.69 -7.08 10.27
CA GLY A 133 -12.80 -8.50 9.91
C GLY A 133 -11.50 -9.27 10.15
N MET A 134 -10.36 -8.69 9.83
CA MET A 134 -9.05 -9.29 10.11
C MET A 134 -8.84 -9.46 11.63
N THR A 135 -9.18 -8.46 12.43
CA THR A 135 -9.05 -8.53 13.89
C THR A 135 -9.94 -9.63 14.48
N GLN A 136 -11.18 -9.73 14.00
CA GLN A 136 -12.10 -10.80 14.41
C GLN A 136 -11.57 -12.17 14.02
N TRP A 137 -11.13 -12.33 12.76
CA TRP A 137 -10.54 -13.58 12.28
C TRP A 137 -9.32 -13.99 13.09
N MET A 138 -8.40 -13.06 13.37
CA MET A 138 -7.25 -13.34 14.24
C MET A 138 -7.68 -13.79 15.63
N GLY A 139 -8.74 -13.20 16.20
CA GLY A 139 -9.31 -13.63 17.47
C GLY A 139 -9.82 -15.07 17.45
N THR A 140 -10.40 -15.52 16.34
CA THR A 140 -10.91 -16.91 16.21
C THR A 140 -9.80 -17.94 16.13
N ILE A 141 -8.66 -17.61 15.48
CA ILE A 141 -7.54 -18.55 15.29
C ILE A 141 -6.46 -18.46 16.38
N ALA A 142 -6.46 -17.39 17.19
CA ALA A 142 -5.44 -17.16 18.21
C ALA A 142 -5.29 -18.33 19.21
N PRO A 143 -6.34 -18.96 19.74
CA PRO A 143 -6.21 -20.11 20.65
C PRO A 143 -5.53 -21.31 19.98
N GLU A 144 -5.85 -21.61 18.74
CA GLU A 144 -5.23 -22.71 17.99
C GLU A 144 -3.73 -22.39 17.72
N MET A 145 -3.43 -21.17 17.28
CA MET A 145 -2.06 -20.71 17.06
C MET A 145 -1.24 -20.83 18.34
N GLN A 146 -1.77 -20.38 19.50
CA GLN A 146 -1.08 -20.44 20.77
C GLN A 146 -0.79 -21.90 21.19
N THR A 147 -1.76 -22.79 21.00
CA THR A 147 -1.62 -24.24 21.29
C THR A 147 -0.52 -24.84 20.42
N LYS A 148 -0.59 -24.65 19.10
CA LYS A 148 0.41 -25.18 18.15
C LYS A 148 1.80 -24.61 18.38
N LEU A 149 1.88 -23.31 18.68
CA LEU A 149 3.15 -22.66 19.00
C LEU A 149 3.79 -23.26 20.25
N SER A 150 3.00 -23.44 21.33
CA SER A 150 3.47 -24.06 22.58
C SER A 150 3.97 -25.49 22.36
N GLN A 151 3.23 -26.30 21.59
CA GLN A 151 3.64 -27.66 21.23
C GLN A 151 4.96 -27.67 20.42
N ALA A 152 5.07 -26.77 19.44
CA ALA A 152 6.26 -26.67 18.61
C ALA A 152 7.49 -26.21 19.42
N MET A 153 7.30 -25.30 20.38
CA MET A 153 8.37 -24.86 21.29
C MET A 153 8.82 -25.99 22.22
N GLN A 154 7.86 -26.74 22.79
CA GLN A 154 8.18 -27.90 23.65
C GLN A 154 8.94 -28.98 22.87
N ALA A 155 8.50 -29.32 21.68
CA ALA A 155 9.15 -30.32 20.83
C ALA A 155 10.61 -29.96 20.46
N ARG A 156 10.93 -28.66 20.44
CA ARG A 156 12.27 -28.14 20.14
C ARG A 156 13.09 -27.80 21.38
N GLY A 157 12.56 -28.00 22.59
CA GLY A 157 13.21 -27.58 23.81
C GLY A 157 13.36 -26.07 24.02
N TRP A 158 12.52 -25.27 23.34
CA TRP A 158 12.54 -23.79 23.37
C TRP A 158 11.52 -23.24 24.38
N SER A 159 11.40 -23.84 25.52
CA SER A 159 10.52 -23.29 26.57
C SER A 159 11.01 -21.91 27.02
N PRO A 160 10.11 -20.92 27.24
CA PRO A 160 10.50 -19.64 27.81
C PRO A 160 11.22 -19.89 29.17
N LYS A 161 12.40 -19.32 29.33
CA LYS A 161 13.06 -19.31 30.66
C LYS A 161 12.15 -18.49 31.59
N ARG A 162 11.70 -19.15 32.68
CA ARG A 162 10.97 -18.48 33.76
C ARG A 162 11.86 -17.48 34.46
#